data_13f3a00e512d35a0f4f78eec3c635da0
#
_entry.id   13f3a00e512d35a0f4f78eec3c635da0
#
_cell.length_a   1.000
_cell.length_b   1.000
_cell.length_c   1.000
_cell.angle_alpha   90.00
_cell.angle_beta   90.00
_cell.angle_gamma   90.00
#
_symmetry.space_group_name_H-M   'P 1'
#
loop_
_entity.id
_entity.type
_entity.pdbx_description
1 polymer ?
#
loop_
_entity_poly.entity_id
_entity_poly.type
_entity_poly.pdbx_seq_one_letter_code
_entity_poly.pdbx_strand_id
1 'polypeptide(L)'
;PKNLSNTWWINYAFFSDMEKRRETRPMLYHRWGGLGNHRYQVGFSGDAVISWKSLDFQPYFNSTASNVLYGYWSHDLGGHIGSQIDPEMYTRWLQFGALGPIMRTHSQKGAKLNKEPWVFNKEYCDIIRETIRQRYVMAPYIYTMARKGYDDGISLCRPMYYDYPENKEAYEFRNEYMFGDDVLVMPVTAPVENGYAQVRVWLPEGEWYEWHTGALLKGNQIVERSFAVDEYPIYIKAGAILPMYLDNVMNLNGNDEEVAVTVFPGGGDTAEFKLYEDNGNDKNYASEY
;
A
#
# COMPACT_ATOMS: atom_id res chain seq x y z
N PRO A 1 7.26 17.08 -29.62
CA PRO A 1 6.12 17.04 -30.52
C PRO A 1 5.04 18.05 -30.13
N LYS A 2 4.44 18.70 -31.13
CA LYS A 2 3.30 19.58 -30.85
C LYS A 2 2.15 18.76 -30.23
N ASN A 3 1.51 19.28 -29.19
CA ASN A 3 0.38 18.68 -28.51
C ASN A 3 0.66 17.47 -27.56
N LEU A 4 1.91 17.22 -27.21
CA LEU A 4 2.25 16.31 -26.14
C LEU A 4 2.74 17.10 -24.92
N SER A 5 2.36 16.65 -23.70
CA SER A 5 2.97 17.22 -22.50
C SER A 5 4.45 16.87 -22.45
N ASN A 6 5.28 17.81 -21.98
CA ASN A 6 6.72 17.57 -21.84
C ASN A 6 7.01 16.39 -20.92
N THR A 7 6.24 16.26 -19.84
CA THR A 7 6.37 15.16 -18.88
C THR A 7 6.12 13.80 -19.55
N TRP A 8 5.03 13.68 -20.29
CA TRP A 8 4.72 12.45 -21.01
C TRP A 8 5.82 12.08 -22.01
N TRP A 9 6.29 13.07 -22.78
CA TRP A 9 7.36 12.86 -23.77
C TRP A 9 8.69 12.44 -23.13
N ILE A 10 9.07 13.08 -22.01
CA ILE A 10 10.30 12.75 -21.28
C ILE A 10 10.21 11.32 -20.72
N ASN A 11 9.11 10.97 -20.08
CA ASN A 11 8.89 9.64 -19.53
C ASN A 11 8.95 8.57 -20.64
N TYR A 12 8.28 8.81 -21.77
CA TYR A 12 8.33 7.93 -22.93
C TYR A 12 9.76 7.73 -23.45
N ALA A 13 10.51 8.80 -23.63
CA ALA A 13 11.86 8.72 -24.16
C ALA A 13 12.80 7.93 -23.25
N PHE A 14 12.79 8.21 -21.94
CA PHE A 14 13.63 7.51 -20.97
C PHE A 14 13.21 6.06 -20.78
N PHE A 15 11.93 5.79 -20.65
CA PHE A 15 11.42 4.43 -20.48
C PHE A 15 11.71 3.55 -21.69
N SER A 16 11.42 4.03 -22.91
CA SER A 16 11.67 3.28 -24.13
C SER A 16 13.16 3.02 -24.39
N ASP A 17 14.03 3.94 -23.95
CA ASP A 17 15.46 3.75 -24.02
C ASP A 17 15.93 2.66 -23.05
N MET A 18 15.44 2.67 -21.81
CA MET A 18 15.74 1.61 -20.84
C MET A 18 15.24 0.24 -21.30
N GLU A 19 14.01 0.20 -21.82
CA GLU A 19 13.39 -1.03 -22.32
C GLU A 19 14.20 -1.68 -23.45
N LYS A 20 14.79 -0.88 -24.34
CA LYS A 20 15.64 -1.36 -25.45
C LYS A 20 17.03 -1.81 -25.02
N ARG A 21 17.62 -1.15 -24.02
CA ARG A 21 19.02 -1.36 -23.63
C ARG A 21 19.21 -2.39 -22.52
N ARG A 22 18.18 -2.70 -21.77
CA ARG A 22 18.30 -3.58 -20.60
C ARG A 22 17.64 -4.93 -20.86
N GLU A 23 18.25 -5.99 -20.39
CA GLU A 23 17.64 -7.31 -20.32
C GLU A 23 16.64 -7.43 -19.15
N THR A 24 16.77 -6.56 -18.14
CA THR A 24 15.87 -6.50 -16.99
C THR A 24 14.66 -5.60 -17.27
N ARG A 25 13.62 -5.74 -16.47
CA ARG A 25 12.44 -4.88 -16.48
C ARG A 25 12.85 -3.42 -16.31
N PRO A 26 12.43 -2.51 -17.19
CA PRO A 26 12.67 -1.09 -16.97
C PRO A 26 11.84 -0.59 -15.80
N MET A 27 12.38 0.35 -15.04
CA MET A 27 11.65 1.06 -13.98
C MET A 27 11.90 2.55 -14.11
N LEU A 28 10.83 3.31 -14.18
CA LEU A 28 10.88 4.77 -14.15
C LEU A 28 10.08 5.28 -12.96
N TYR A 29 10.75 5.99 -12.07
CA TYR A 29 10.15 6.72 -10.97
C TYR A 29 10.03 8.19 -11.35
N HIS A 30 8.82 8.70 -11.41
CA HIS A 30 8.58 10.06 -11.88
C HIS A 30 7.55 10.80 -11.03
N ARG A 31 7.64 12.10 -11.04
CA ARG A 31 6.68 13.04 -10.46
C ARG A 31 5.74 13.48 -11.58
N TRP A 32 4.72 14.08 -11.42
CA TRP A 32 3.79 14.59 -12.43
C TRP A 32 3.27 13.53 -13.40
N GLY A 33 2.01 13.40 -13.42
CA GLY A 33 1.34 12.44 -14.27
C GLY A 33 -0.03 12.92 -14.71
N GLY A 34 -0.64 12.11 -15.53
CA GLY A 34 -1.97 12.29 -16.05
C GLY A 34 -2.34 11.05 -16.85
N LEU A 35 -3.39 11.12 -17.62
CA LEU A 35 -3.81 10.00 -18.46
C LEU A 35 -2.66 9.52 -19.37
N GLY A 36 -2.39 8.22 -19.35
CA GLY A 36 -1.35 7.57 -20.12
C GLY A 36 0.01 7.44 -19.42
N ASN A 37 0.28 8.18 -18.34
CA ASN A 37 1.57 8.10 -17.64
C ASN A 37 1.73 6.84 -16.78
N HIS A 38 0.67 6.12 -16.47
CA HIS A 38 0.71 4.79 -15.84
C HIS A 38 1.60 3.78 -16.59
N ARG A 39 1.84 4.00 -17.89
CA ARG A 39 2.75 3.17 -18.71
C ARG A 39 4.20 3.23 -18.25
N TYR A 40 4.57 4.19 -17.42
CA TYR A 40 5.93 4.43 -16.95
C TYR A 40 6.11 4.11 -15.48
N GLN A 41 5.25 3.26 -14.98
CA GLN A 41 5.16 2.57 -13.70
C GLN A 41 4.99 3.48 -12.50
N VAL A 42 6.05 3.99 -11.88
CA VAL A 42 5.96 4.57 -10.54
C VAL A 42 5.79 6.08 -10.59
N GLY A 43 4.60 6.53 -10.26
CA GLY A 43 4.35 7.93 -9.93
C GLY A 43 4.39 8.18 -8.42
N PHE A 44 4.51 9.43 -7.97
CA PHE A 44 4.44 9.77 -6.56
C PHE A 44 3.83 11.15 -6.29
N SER A 45 3.35 11.34 -5.07
CA SER A 45 2.63 12.54 -4.63
C SER A 45 3.48 13.80 -4.52
N GLY A 46 4.82 13.68 -4.62
CA GLY A 46 5.73 14.81 -4.52
C GLY A 46 6.01 15.25 -3.07
N ASP A 47 6.49 16.49 -2.92
CA ASP A 47 7.02 17.05 -1.69
C ASP A 47 5.89 17.43 -0.71
N ALA A 48 5.30 16.46 -0.04
CA ALA A 48 4.27 16.69 0.95
C ALA A 48 4.83 17.39 2.20
N VAL A 49 4.05 18.30 2.78
CA VAL A 49 4.39 18.93 4.07
C VAL A 49 4.28 17.88 5.19
N ILE A 50 5.23 17.89 6.11
CA ILE A 50 5.22 17.04 7.31
C ILE A 50 4.09 17.53 8.23
N SER A 51 2.93 16.91 8.13
CA SER A 51 1.74 17.27 8.92
C SER A 51 0.70 16.16 8.90
N TRP A 52 -0.09 16.06 9.96
CA TRP A 52 -1.27 15.19 10.02
C TRP A 52 -2.26 15.45 8.88
N LYS A 53 -2.44 16.71 8.48
CA LYS A 53 -3.30 17.08 7.34
C LYS A 53 -2.81 16.48 6.02
N SER A 54 -1.50 16.43 5.81
CA SER A 54 -0.94 15.80 4.63
C SER A 54 -1.13 14.28 4.69
N LEU A 55 -0.92 13.66 5.85
CA LEU A 55 -1.18 12.24 6.05
C LEU A 55 -2.65 11.91 5.78
N ASP A 56 -3.59 12.71 6.29
CA ASP A 56 -5.02 12.48 6.08
C ASP A 56 -5.45 12.52 4.61
N PHE A 57 -4.74 13.27 3.78
CA PHE A 57 -5.02 13.31 2.35
C PHE A 57 -4.41 12.14 1.56
N GLN A 58 -3.32 11.55 2.03
CA GLN A 58 -2.55 10.57 1.25
C GLN A 58 -3.29 9.25 0.96
N PRO A 59 -4.05 8.63 1.88
CA PRO A 59 -4.81 7.41 1.58
C PRO A 59 -5.84 7.61 0.46
N TYR A 60 -6.57 8.72 0.50
CA TYR A 60 -7.50 9.10 -0.56
C TYR A 60 -6.78 9.28 -1.90
N PHE A 61 -5.64 10.00 -1.91
CA PHE A 61 -4.86 10.21 -3.12
C PHE A 61 -4.29 8.89 -3.67
N ASN A 62 -3.80 8.03 -2.78
CA ASN A 62 -3.25 6.73 -3.15
C ASN A 62 -4.29 5.84 -3.84
N SER A 63 -5.45 5.68 -3.24
CA SER A 63 -6.50 4.81 -3.79
C SER A 63 -7.08 5.38 -5.08
N THR A 64 -7.34 6.69 -5.14
CA THR A 64 -7.92 7.34 -6.34
C THR A 64 -6.95 7.49 -7.50
N ALA A 65 -5.64 7.31 -7.31
CA ALA A 65 -4.68 7.20 -8.41
C ALA A 65 -5.04 6.04 -9.36
N SER A 66 -5.71 5.01 -8.87
CA SER A 66 -6.24 3.90 -9.67
C SER A 66 -7.24 4.35 -10.74
N ASN A 67 -7.97 5.45 -10.55
CA ASN A 67 -8.91 6.00 -11.55
C ASN A 67 -8.24 6.41 -12.87
N VAL A 68 -6.93 6.60 -12.85
CA VAL A 68 -6.11 6.86 -14.05
C VAL A 68 -5.06 5.77 -14.25
N LEU A 69 -5.31 4.58 -13.71
CA LEU A 69 -4.50 3.36 -13.83
C LEU A 69 -3.11 3.44 -13.17
N TYR A 70 -2.89 4.36 -12.24
CA TYR A 70 -1.64 4.42 -11.48
C TYR A 70 -1.62 3.35 -10.36
N GLY A 71 -1.37 2.09 -10.72
CA GLY A 71 -1.27 0.97 -9.80
C GLY A 71 -0.02 1.02 -8.89
N TYR A 72 1.05 1.68 -9.34
CA TYR A 72 2.30 1.84 -8.58
C TYR A 72 2.47 3.29 -8.11
N TRP A 73 1.59 3.72 -7.21
CA TRP A 73 1.65 5.05 -6.63
C TRP A 73 2.49 5.07 -5.35
N SER A 74 3.30 6.09 -5.19
CA SER A 74 4.22 6.26 -4.07
C SER A 74 4.00 7.58 -3.33
N HIS A 75 4.53 7.65 -2.13
CA HIS A 75 4.55 8.85 -1.31
C HIS A 75 5.93 9.06 -0.69
N ASP A 76 6.23 10.28 -0.28
CA ASP A 76 7.32 10.56 0.63
C ASP A 76 6.83 10.27 2.06
N LEU A 77 6.94 9.01 2.52
CA LEU A 77 6.40 8.59 3.80
C LEU A 77 7.01 9.41 4.95
N GLY A 78 6.14 9.94 5.80
CA GLY A 78 6.48 10.89 6.85
C GLY A 78 6.56 12.34 6.39
N GLY A 79 6.24 12.64 5.12
CA GLY A 79 6.30 13.96 4.51
C GLY A 79 7.72 14.38 4.10
N HIS A 80 7.84 15.35 3.22
CA HIS A 80 9.12 15.82 2.65
C HIS A 80 9.60 17.13 3.28
N ILE A 81 8.73 18.13 3.35
CA ILE A 81 9.05 19.50 3.76
C ILE A 81 8.61 19.75 5.21
N GLY A 82 9.54 20.17 6.06
CA GLY A 82 9.23 20.52 7.44
C GLY A 82 10.46 20.84 8.26
N SER A 83 10.27 21.09 9.54
CA SER A 83 11.35 21.42 10.48
C SER A 83 11.78 20.23 11.35
N GLN A 84 10.88 19.32 11.61
CA GLN A 84 11.12 18.12 12.41
C GLN A 84 10.06 17.05 12.12
N ILE A 85 10.36 15.81 12.51
CA ILE A 85 9.44 14.67 12.40
C ILE A 85 8.85 14.39 13.79
N ASP A 86 7.53 14.29 13.83
CA ASP A 86 6.79 13.74 14.96
C ASP A 86 6.86 12.20 14.86
N PRO A 87 7.35 11.49 15.91
CA PRO A 87 7.52 10.04 15.85
C PRO A 87 6.21 9.27 15.64
N GLU A 88 5.12 9.70 16.28
CA GLU A 88 3.81 9.06 16.12
C GLU A 88 3.27 9.24 14.69
N MET A 89 3.23 10.48 14.21
CA MET A 89 2.79 10.78 12.86
C MET A 89 3.60 10.00 11.82
N TYR A 90 4.92 9.93 12.00
CA TYR A 90 5.78 9.15 11.11
C TYR A 90 5.45 7.66 11.15
N THR A 91 5.24 7.10 12.34
CA THR A 91 4.83 5.71 12.51
C THR A 91 3.50 5.43 11.79
N ARG A 92 2.49 6.29 11.98
CA ARG A 92 1.20 6.16 11.27
C ARG A 92 1.35 6.26 9.76
N TRP A 93 2.25 7.12 9.29
CA TRP A 93 2.53 7.23 7.87
C TRP A 93 3.23 5.99 7.31
N LEU A 94 4.10 5.34 8.10
CA LEU A 94 4.72 4.07 7.72
C LEU A 94 3.73 2.90 7.72
N GLN A 95 2.82 2.84 8.68
CA GLN A 95 1.74 1.86 8.72
C GLN A 95 0.87 1.95 7.46
N PHE A 96 0.48 3.16 7.07
CA PHE A 96 -0.17 3.40 5.79
C PHE A 96 0.71 2.97 4.60
N GLY A 97 1.98 3.35 4.60
CA GLY A 97 2.92 3.03 3.52
C GLY A 97 3.21 1.54 3.36
N ALA A 98 3.18 0.77 4.45
CA ALA A 98 3.34 -0.69 4.40
C ALA A 98 2.20 -1.37 3.64
N LEU A 99 1.01 -0.77 3.66
CA LEU A 99 -0.18 -1.20 2.92
C LEU A 99 -0.46 -0.29 1.70
N GLY A 100 0.59 0.20 1.09
CA GLY A 100 0.58 0.94 -0.16
C GLY A 100 1.29 0.18 -1.28
N PRO A 101 1.17 0.61 -2.55
CA PRO A 101 1.87 -0.07 -3.66
C PRO A 101 3.39 0.04 -3.53
N ILE A 102 3.88 1.22 -3.18
CA ILE A 102 5.31 1.49 -3.03
C ILE A 102 5.59 2.07 -1.64
N MET A 103 6.37 1.35 -0.85
CA MET A 103 6.84 1.83 0.46
C MET A 103 8.20 2.51 0.30
N ARG A 104 8.25 3.83 0.51
CA ARG A 104 9.46 4.63 0.37
C ARG A 104 9.50 5.76 1.39
N THR A 105 10.54 5.81 2.20
CA THR A 105 10.80 6.97 3.06
C THR A 105 11.64 8.00 2.33
N HIS A 106 11.33 9.27 2.48
CA HIS A 106 12.08 10.36 1.87
C HIS A 106 11.78 11.69 2.56
N SER A 107 12.80 12.56 2.63
CA SER A 107 12.65 13.93 3.13
C SER A 107 13.69 14.86 2.49
N GLN A 108 13.50 16.15 2.62
CA GLN A 108 14.57 17.11 2.39
C GLN A 108 15.72 16.88 3.39
N LYS A 109 16.92 17.36 3.07
CA LYS A 109 18.07 17.28 3.96
C LYS A 109 17.86 18.11 5.23
N GLY A 110 18.07 17.50 6.39
CA GLY A 110 18.00 18.17 7.69
C GLY A 110 18.21 17.20 8.85
N ALA A 111 18.97 17.60 9.87
CA ALA A 111 19.31 16.73 11.00
C ALA A 111 18.08 16.25 11.80
N LYS A 112 17.01 17.04 11.83
CA LYS A 112 15.76 16.69 12.51
C LYS A 112 14.74 15.98 11.59
N LEU A 113 15.15 15.62 10.37
CA LEU A 113 14.34 14.98 9.36
C LEU A 113 14.80 13.57 9.01
N ASN A 114 15.71 13.03 9.82
CA ASN A 114 16.17 11.66 9.70
C ASN A 114 15.00 10.69 10.00
N LYS A 115 14.89 9.66 9.19
CA LYS A 115 13.78 8.72 9.20
C LYS A 115 14.20 7.27 9.43
N GLU A 116 15.46 7.05 9.70
CA GLU A 116 15.97 5.74 10.06
C GLU A 116 15.32 5.30 11.40
N PRO A 117 14.82 4.06 11.52
CA PRO A 117 14.11 3.62 12.73
C PRO A 117 14.86 3.87 14.04
N TRP A 118 16.19 3.75 14.03
CA TRP A 118 17.04 3.90 15.22
C TRP A 118 17.26 5.35 15.70
N VAL A 119 16.78 6.36 14.97
CA VAL A 119 16.83 7.77 15.45
C VAL A 119 15.70 8.08 16.44
N PHE A 120 14.70 7.23 16.51
CA PHE A 120 13.56 7.33 17.43
C PHE A 120 13.84 6.59 18.74
N ASN A 121 13.02 6.80 19.76
CA ASN A 121 13.08 6.01 20.98
C ASN A 121 12.80 4.53 20.68
N LYS A 122 13.10 3.66 21.68
CA LYS A 122 12.98 2.20 21.50
C LYS A 122 11.58 1.76 21.09
N GLU A 123 10.55 2.35 21.67
CA GLU A 123 9.14 2.02 21.38
C GLU A 123 8.82 2.24 19.89
N TYR A 124 9.01 3.46 19.39
CA TYR A 124 8.77 3.76 17.98
C TYR A 124 9.71 3.00 17.04
N CYS A 125 10.96 2.81 17.43
CA CYS A 125 11.90 2.00 16.64
C CYS A 125 11.38 0.56 16.45
N ASP A 126 10.87 -0.05 17.51
CA ASP A 126 10.35 -1.42 17.48
C ASP A 126 9.08 -1.49 16.60
N ILE A 127 8.14 -0.56 16.78
CA ILE A 127 6.90 -0.50 15.99
C ILE A 127 7.21 -0.29 14.49
N ILE A 128 8.10 0.64 14.17
CA ILE A 128 8.52 0.92 12.79
C ILE A 128 9.15 -0.33 12.17
N ARG A 129 10.00 -1.02 12.90
CA ARG A 129 10.65 -2.25 12.45
C ARG A 129 9.63 -3.34 12.14
N GLU A 130 8.67 -3.58 13.04
CA GLU A 130 7.63 -4.58 12.82
C GLU A 130 6.70 -4.20 11.67
N THR A 131 6.38 -2.94 11.49
CA THR A 131 5.63 -2.43 10.32
C THR A 131 6.36 -2.72 9.01
N ILE A 132 7.67 -2.50 8.96
CA ILE A 132 8.50 -2.81 7.77
C ILE A 132 8.52 -4.32 7.54
N ARG A 133 8.69 -5.12 8.59
CA ARG A 133 8.69 -6.59 8.50
C ARG A 133 7.37 -7.13 7.97
N GLN A 134 6.25 -6.62 8.47
CA GLN A 134 4.93 -7.00 7.96
C GLN A 134 4.84 -6.79 6.44
N ARG A 135 5.34 -5.68 5.92
CA ARG A 135 5.40 -5.44 4.47
C ARG A 135 6.15 -6.53 3.72
N TYR A 136 7.33 -6.95 4.24
CA TYR A 136 8.12 -8.02 3.62
C TYR A 136 7.42 -9.38 3.71
N VAL A 137 6.84 -9.70 4.86
CA VAL A 137 6.07 -10.93 5.05
C VAL A 137 4.90 -11.03 4.06
N MET A 138 4.22 -9.92 3.77
CA MET A 138 3.12 -9.86 2.81
C MET A 138 3.57 -9.84 1.32
N ALA A 139 4.86 -9.90 1.03
CA ALA A 139 5.35 -9.75 -0.34
C ALA A 139 4.76 -10.75 -1.35
N PRO A 140 4.53 -12.06 -1.05
CA PRO A 140 3.89 -12.97 -1.99
C PRO A 140 2.47 -12.53 -2.39
N TYR A 141 1.68 -12.08 -1.40
CA TYR A 141 0.35 -11.52 -1.66
C TYR A 141 0.44 -10.26 -2.52
N ILE A 142 1.30 -9.31 -2.12
CA ILE A 142 1.47 -8.04 -2.83
C ILE A 142 1.92 -8.25 -4.26
N TYR A 143 2.85 -9.17 -4.48
CA TYR A 143 3.39 -9.45 -5.82
C TYR A 143 2.34 -10.09 -6.72
N THR A 144 1.54 -11.01 -6.18
CA THR A 144 0.39 -11.59 -6.89
C THR A 144 -0.65 -10.53 -7.26
N MET A 145 -0.98 -9.63 -6.34
CA MET A 145 -1.92 -8.53 -6.64
C MET A 145 -1.34 -7.53 -7.64
N ALA A 146 -0.02 -7.31 -7.65
CA ALA A 146 0.66 -6.51 -8.66
C ALA A 146 0.57 -7.17 -10.05
N ARG A 147 0.70 -8.51 -10.12
CA ARG A 147 0.46 -9.27 -11.36
C ARG A 147 -0.98 -9.12 -11.84
N LYS A 148 -1.95 -9.26 -10.96
CA LYS A 148 -3.36 -9.02 -11.27
C LYS A 148 -3.58 -7.60 -11.81
N GLY A 149 -2.89 -6.61 -11.24
CA GLY A 149 -2.90 -5.23 -11.75
C GLY A 149 -2.39 -5.11 -13.19
N TYR A 150 -1.41 -5.92 -13.58
CA TYR A 150 -0.91 -6.01 -14.95
C TYR A 150 -1.92 -6.69 -15.89
N ASP A 151 -2.48 -7.81 -15.47
CA ASP A 151 -3.38 -8.63 -16.31
C ASP A 151 -4.76 -7.97 -16.51
N ASP A 152 -5.34 -7.45 -15.43
CA ASP A 152 -6.74 -7.01 -15.39
C ASP A 152 -6.88 -5.46 -15.35
N GLY A 153 -5.79 -4.74 -15.14
CA GLY A 153 -5.83 -3.30 -14.93
C GLY A 153 -6.37 -2.87 -13.56
N ILE A 154 -6.45 -3.79 -12.61
CA ILE A 154 -6.98 -3.55 -11.25
C ILE A 154 -5.82 -3.23 -10.29
N SER A 155 -5.77 -2.01 -9.78
CA SER A 155 -4.72 -1.58 -8.86
C SER A 155 -4.74 -2.33 -7.53
N LEU A 156 -3.55 -2.56 -6.94
CA LEU A 156 -3.40 -3.12 -5.59
C LEU A 156 -4.19 -2.31 -4.55
N CYS A 157 -4.08 -0.98 -4.58
CA CYS A 157 -4.89 -0.09 -3.75
C CYS A 157 -5.98 0.53 -4.62
N ARG A 158 -7.24 0.32 -4.24
CA ARG A 158 -8.38 0.87 -4.95
C ARG A 158 -9.44 1.38 -4.00
N PRO A 159 -10.14 2.47 -4.35
CA PRO A 159 -11.20 3.00 -3.48
C PRO A 159 -12.34 2.00 -3.37
N MET A 160 -13.03 2.03 -2.24
CA MET A 160 -14.12 1.10 -1.92
C MET A 160 -15.21 1.02 -2.99
N TYR A 161 -15.46 2.11 -3.72
CA TYR A 161 -16.51 2.13 -4.76
C TYR A 161 -16.18 1.29 -6.02
N TYR A 162 -14.97 0.72 -6.15
CA TYR A 162 -14.69 -0.24 -7.22
C TYR A 162 -15.42 -1.55 -6.98
N ASP A 163 -15.43 -2.01 -5.72
CA ASP A 163 -16.05 -3.28 -5.34
C ASP A 163 -17.50 -3.08 -4.84
N TYR A 164 -17.83 -1.88 -4.33
CA TYR A 164 -19.10 -1.56 -3.69
C TYR A 164 -19.71 -0.25 -4.24
N PRO A 165 -19.93 -0.14 -5.56
CA PRO A 165 -20.36 1.12 -6.20
C PRO A 165 -21.75 1.60 -5.76
N GLU A 166 -22.61 0.70 -5.31
CA GLU A 166 -23.98 1.02 -4.90
C GLU A 166 -24.10 1.47 -3.43
N ASN A 167 -23.01 1.33 -2.66
CA ASN A 167 -23.00 1.71 -1.26
C ASN A 167 -22.50 3.17 -1.12
N LYS A 168 -23.30 4.00 -0.45
CA LYS A 168 -22.94 5.39 -0.24
C LYS A 168 -21.70 5.54 0.68
N GLU A 169 -21.52 4.61 1.61
CA GLU A 169 -20.38 4.51 2.52
C GLU A 169 -19.06 4.38 1.75
N ALA A 170 -19.05 3.70 0.61
CA ALA A 170 -17.88 3.58 -0.26
C ALA A 170 -17.34 4.93 -0.77
N TYR A 171 -18.16 5.96 -0.76
CA TYR A 171 -17.80 7.34 -1.12
C TYR A 171 -17.58 8.24 0.11
N GLU A 172 -18.23 7.93 1.22
CA GLU A 172 -18.12 8.69 2.47
C GLU A 172 -16.81 8.38 3.21
N PHE A 173 -16.40 7.09 3.24
CA PHE A 173 -15.17 6.62 3.88
C PHE A 173 -13.96 6.72 2.92
N ARG A 174 -13.69 7.90 2.41
CA ARG A 174 -12.73 8.16 1.32
C ARG A 174 -11.30 7.70 1.58
N ASN A 175 -10.88 7.59 2.86
CA ASN A 175 -9.54 7.13 3.24
C ASN A 175 -9.45 5.61 3.38
N GLU A 176 -10.60 4.93 3.37
CA GLU A 176 -10.70 3.47 3.37
C GLU A 176 -10.50 2.94 1.96
N TYR A 177 -9.78 1.84 1.83
CA TYR A 177 -9.48 1.24 0.53
C TYR A 177 -9.30 -0.28 0.64
N MET A 178 -9.50 -0.97 -0.49
CA MET A 178 -9.08 -2.36 -0.64
C MET A 178 -7.59 -2.41 -0.99
N PHE A 179 -6.86 -3.25 -0.29
CA PHE A 179 -5.47 -3.61 -0.57
C PHE A 179 -5.45 -5.05 -1.11
N GLY A 180 -5.42 -5.20 -2.43
CA GLY A 180 -5.74 -6.44 -3.09
C GLY A 180 -7.24 -6.77 -2.98
N ASP A 181 -7.57 -8.06 -3.09
CA ASP A 181 -8.98 -8.48 -3.16
C ASP A 181 -9.63 -8.66 -1.79
N ASP A 182 -8.84 -8.94 -0.76
CA ASP A 182 -9.35 -9.50 0.49
C ASP A 182 -8.98 -8.67 1.73
N VAL A 183 -8.17 -7.62 1.57
CA VAL A 183 -7.69 -6.81 2.71
C VAL A 183 -8.30 -5.41 2.63
N LEU A 184 -9.08 -5.04 3.63
CA LEU A 184 -9.60 -3.70 3.80
C LEU A 184 -8.73 -2.93 4.78
N VAL A 185 -8.38 -1.71 4.43
CA VAL A 185 -7.50 -0.84 5.23
C VAL A 185 -8.15 0.52 5.44
N MET A 186 -8.16 0.97 6.69
CA MET A 186 -8.53 2.33 7.06
C MET A 186 -7.38 2.97 7.85
N PRO A 187 -6.48 3.74 7.23
CA PRO A 187 -5.33 4.31 7.90
C PRO A 187 -5.68 5.24 9.05
N VAL A 188 -4.89 5.19 10.13
CA VAL A 188 -4.98 6.17 11.21
C VAL A 188 -4.31 7.47 10.75
N THR A 189 -5.08 8.54 10.66
CA THR A 189 -4.62 9.85 10.14
C THR A 189 -4.71 10.98 11.14
N ALA A 190 -4.97 10.66 12.41
CA ALA A 190 -5.01 11.59 13.52
C ALA A 190 -4.18 11.07 14.70
N PRO A 191 -3.66 11.94 15.57
CA PRO A 191 -2.90 11.53 16.74
C PRO A 191 -3.75 10.77 17.75
N VAL A 192 -3.09 9.96 18.59
CA VAL A 192 -3.74 9.31 19.70
C VAL A 192 -4.19 10.33 20.75
N GLU A 193 -5.35 10.07 21.35
CA GLU A 193 -5.84 10.77 22.50
C GLU A 193 -6.01 9.75 23.65
N ASN A 194 -5.43 10.05 24.82
CA ASN A 194 -5.42 9.12 25.96
C ASN A 194 -4.87 7.72 25.62
N GLY A 195 -3.87 7.65 24.72
CA GLY A 195 -3.20 6.41 24.35
C GLY A 195 -3.83 5.65 23.18
N TYR A 196 -4.94 6.12 22.63
CA TYR A 196 -5.65 5.44 21.54
C TYR A 196 -6.10 6.42 20.45
N ALA A 197 -6.01 5.98 19.20
CA ALA A 197 -6.68 6.62 18.07
C ALA A 197 -8.09 6.02 17.92
N GLN A 198 -9.11 6.90 17.88
CA GLN A 198 -10.48 6.46 17.60
C GLN A 198 -10.71 6.48 16.10
N VAL A 199 -11.10 5.36 15.53
CA VAL A 199 -11.31 5.22 14.08
C VAL A 199 -12.68 4.62 13.79
N ARG A 200 -13.39 5.23 12.87
CA ARG A 200 -14.61 4.67 12.28
C ARG A 200 -14.23 3.94 11.00
N VAL A 201 -14.71 2.71 10.87
CA VAL A 201 -14.47 1.85 9.72
C VAL A 201 -15.81 1.35 9.20
N TRP A 202 -16.01 1.43 7.90
CA TRP A 202 -17.15 0.79 7.27
C TRP A 202 -16.77 -0.62 6.82
N LEU A 203 -17.46 -1.62 7.35
CA LEU A 203 -17.32 -3.01 6.90
C LEU A 203 -18.44 -3.30 5.91
N PRO A 204 -18.13 -3.54 4.62
CA PRO A 204 -19.11 -3.95 3.63
C PRO A 204 -19.80 -5.27 3.99
N GLU A 205 -20.85 -5.63 3.25
CA GLU A 205 -21.56 -6.90 3.44
C GLU A 205 -20.59 -8.09 3.42
N GLY A 206 -20.83 -9.08 4.29
CA GLY A 206 -20.00 -10.25 4.52
C GLY A 206 -19.51 -10.35 5.95
N GLU A 207 -18.42 -11.08 6.16
CA GLU A 207 -17.77 -11.23 7.45
C GLU A 207 -16.29 -10.84 7.31
N TRP A 208 -15.73 -10.23 8.37
CA TRP A 208 -14.40 -9.64 8.34
C TRP A 208 -13.63 -9.99 9.61
N TYR A 209 -12.43 -10.49 9.46
CA TYR A 209 -11.50 -10.71 10.56
C TYR A 209 -10.70 -9.43 10.84
N GLU A 210 -10.78 -8.92 12.05
CA GLU A 210 -9.91 -7.84 12.50
C GLU A 210 -8.48 -8.40 12.72
N TRP A 211 -7.50 -7.87 12.02
CA TRP A 211 -6.14 -8.44 11.96
C TRP A 211 -5.47 -8.58 13.33
N HIS A 212 -5.50 -7.54 14.16
CA HIS A 212 -4.76 -7.52 15.43
C HIS A 212 -5.39 -8.39 16.52
N THR A 213 -6.68 -8.59 16.48
CA THR A 213 -7.41 -9.34 17.53
C THR A 213 -7.86 -10.72 17.08
N GLY A 214 -7.92 -10.96 15.78
CA GLY A 214 -8.54 -12.17 15.21
C GLY A 214 -10.06 -12.22 15.37
N ALA A 215 -10.71 -11.14 15.84
CA ALA A 215 -12.15 -11.09 16.02
C ALA A 215 -12.88 -11.13 14.68
N LEU A 216 -13.88 -12.00 14.57
CA LEU A 216 -14.77 -12.06 13.42
C LEU A 216 -15.93 -11.08 13.61
N LEU A 217 -16.07 -10.15 12.69
CA LEU A 217 -17.09 -9.11 12.69
C LEU A 217 -18.04 -9.30 11.52
N LYS A 218 -19.32 -9.06 11.73
CA LYS A 218 -20.29 -8.98 10.63
C LYS A 218 -20.11 -7.67 9.88
N GLY A 219 -20.23 -7.74 8.58
CA GLY A 219 -20.26 -6.56 7.73
C GLY A 219 -21.62 -5.86 7.71
N ASN A 220 -21.80 -4.99 6.70
CA ASN A 220 -22.94 -4.11 6.53
C ASN A 220 -23.16 -3.18 7.73
N GLN A 221 -22.06 -2.68 8.31
CA GLN A 221 -22.09 -1.77 9.46
C GLN A 221 -20.87 -0.85 9.51
N ILE A 222 -20.99 0.22 10.29
CA ILE A 222 -19.88 1.06 10.69
C ILE A 222 -19.49 0.65 12.11
N VAL A 223 -18.22 0.35 12.30
CA VAL A 223 -17.65 0.04 13.61
C VAL A 223 -16.78 1.21 14.09
N GLU A 224 -16.82 1.49 15.38
CA GLU A 224 -15.91 2.44 16.05
C GLU A 224 -14.92 1.63 16.88
N ARG A 225 -13.63 1.86 16.62
CA ARG A 225 -12.54 1.10 17.22
C ARG A 225 -11.45 2.00 17.75
N SER A 226 -10.80 1.53 18.79
CA SER A 226 -9.65 2.20 19.43
C SER A 226 -8.38 1.43 19.10
N PHE A 227 -7.37 2.13 18.59
CA PHE A 227 -6.09 1.54 18.19
C PHE A 227 -4.94 2.21 18.94
N ALA A 228 -4.11 1.41 19.62
CA ALA A 228 -2.83 1.86 20.16
C ALA A 228 -1.87 2.23 19.02
N VAL A 229 -0.72 2.83 19.33
CA VAL A 229 0.21 3.31 18.30
C VAL A 229 0.82 2.18 17.45
N ASP A 230 0.90 0.98 17.98
CA ASP A 230 1.37 -0.24 17.30
C ASP A 230 0.26 -0.97 16.53
N GLU A 231 -0.99 -0.56 16.70
CA GLU A 231 -2.15 -1.14 16.03
C GLU A 231 -2.73 -0.17 14.98
N TYR A 232 -3.33 -0.72 13.93
CA TYR A 232 -4.03 0.06 12.91
C TYR A 232 -5.08 -0.79 12.19
N PRO A 233 -6.14 -0.17 11.67
CA PRO A 233 -7.27 -0.87 11.08
C PRO A 233 -6.90 -1.66 9.82
N ILE A 234 -6.88 -2.98 9.95
CA ILE A 234 -6.80 -3.95 8.86
C ILE A 234 -7.88 -4.99 9.10
N TYR A 235 -8.66 -5.26 8.08
CA TYR A 235 -9.70 -6.29 8.12
C TYR A 235 -9.54 -7.22 6.94
N ILE A 236 -9.63 -8.52 7.20
CA ILE A 236 -9.49 -9.57 6.19
C ILE A 236 -10.86 -10.19 5.95
N LYS A 237 -11.24 -10.26 4.69
CA LYS A 237 -12.51 -10.88 4.30
C LYS A 237 -12.55 -12.36 4.71
N ALA A 238 -13.65 -12.82 5.29
CA ALA A 238 -13.83 -14.23 5.55
C ALA A 238 -13.88 -15.03 4.24
N GLY A 239 -13.16 -16.15 4.18
CA GLY A 239 -12.88 -16.90 2.97
C GLY A 239 -11.54 -16.57 2.32
N ALA A 240 -10.85 -15.53 2.76
CA ALA A 240 -9.56 -15.13 2.20
C ALA A 240 -8.45 -16.15 2.45
N ILE A 241 -7.53 -16.22 1.49
CA ILE A 241 -6.27 -16.95 1.56
C ILE A 241 -5.14 -15.95 1.32
N LEU A 242 -4.30 -15.72 2.32
CA LEU A 242 -3.15 -14.83 2.21
C LEU A 242 -1.85 -15.64 2.20
N PRO A 243 -1.14 -15.73 1.07
CA PRO A 243 0.21 -16.26 1.03
C PRO A 243 1.16 -15.24 1.65
N MET A 244 1.98 -15.68 2.58
CA MET A 244 2.93 -14.82 3.32
C MET A 244 4.24 -15.59 3.52
N TYR A 245 5.36 -14.87 3.60
CA TYR A 245 6.59 -15.51 4.05
C TYR A 245 6.51 -15.85 5.53
N LEU A 246 7.12 -16.97 5.92
CA LEU A 246 7.15 -17.43 7.30
C LEU A 246 8.00 -16.55 8.21
N ASP A 247 9.05 -15.95 7.67
CA ASP A 247 10.08 -15.32 8.47
C ASP A 247 10.62 -14.02 7.85
N ASN A 248 11.54 -13.39 8.54
CA ASN A 248 12.18 -12.14 8.18
C ASN A 248 13.00 -12.25 6.89
N VAL A 249 12.41 -11.80 5.81
CA VAL A 249 13.08 -11.69 4.53
C VAL A 249 13.91 -10.41 4.50
N MET A 250 15.21 -10.52 4.30
CA MET A 250 16.13 -9.36 4.22
C MET A 250 16.03 -8.63 2.88
N ASN A 251 15.69 -9.35 1.83
CA ASN A 251 15.42 -8.85 0.48
C ASN A 251 14.61 -9.91 -0.28
N LEU A 252 14.07 -9.54 -1.43
CA LEU A 252 13.23 -10.44 -2.23
C LEU A 252 14.01 -11.15 -3.37
N ASN A 253 15.29 -10.82 -3.56
CA ASN A 253 16.09 -11.41 -4.63
C ASN A 253 16.65 -12.76 -4.18
N GLY A 254 16.39 -13.80 -4.99
CA GLY A 254 16.87 -15.16 -4.71
C GLY A 254 16.33 -15.69 -3.38
N ASN A 255 15.11 -15.33 -3.06
CA ASN A 255 14.46 -15.78 -1.85
C ASN A 255 13.73 -17.10 -2.14
N ASP A 256 14.30 -18.20 -1.65
CA ASP A 256 13.70 -19.54 -1.71
C ASP A 256 12.89 -19.84 -0.43
N GLU A 257 12.40 -18.80 0.23
CA GLU A 257 11.68 -18.93 1.51
C GLU A 257 10.35 -19.67 1.34
N GLU A 258 10.02 -20.43 2.35
CA GLU A 258 8.75 -21.12 2.41
C GLU A 258 7.59 -20.11 2.52
N VAL A 259 6.57 -20.29 1.71
CA VAL A 259 5.34 -19.50 1.76
C VAL A 259 4.35 -20.17 2.70
N ALA A 260 3.98 -19.48 3.76
CA ALA A 260 2.85 -19.84 4.62
C ALA A 260 1.53 -19.43 3.96
N VAL A 261 0.56 -20.30 4.02
CA VAL A 261 -0.79 -19.99 3.56
C VAL A 261 -1.69 -19.76 4.77
N THR A 262 -2.01 -18.49 5.03
CA THR A 262 -2.93 -18.13 6.11
C THR A 262 -4.36 -18.10 5.57
N VAL A 263 -5.23 -18.94 6.14
CA VAL A 263 -6.64 -19.05 5.75
C VAL A 263 -7.52 -18.38 6.80
N PHE A 264 -8.46 -17.56 6.34
CA PHE A 264 -9.48 -16.90 7.15
C PHE A 264 -10.82 -17.58 6.89
N PRO A 265 -11.27 -18.54 7.74
CA PRO A 265 -12.45 -19.36 7.45
C PRO A 265 -13.74 -18.56 7.27
N GLY A 266 -14.64 -19.04 6.42
CA GLY A 266 -15.95 -18.42 6.14
C GLY A 266 -16.12 -18.04 4.67
N GLY A 267 -17.14 -17.27 4.36
CA GLY A 267 -17.40 -16.79 3.00
C GLY A 267 -17.93 -17.84 2.01
N GLY A 268 -17.93 -19.12 2.37
CA GLY A 268 -18.38 -20.23 1.52
C GLY A 268 -17.73 -21.56 1.90
N ASP A 269 -18.04 -22.61 1.13
CA ASP A 269 -17.54 -23.98 1.36
C ASP A 269 -16.13 -24.20 0.77
N THR A 270 -15.72 -23.36 -0.18
CA THR A 270 -14.43 -23.43 -0.86
C THR A 270 -13.84 -22.05 -1.06
N ALA A 271 -12.51 -21.97 -1.04
CA ALA A 271 -11.75 -20.77 -1.39
C ALA A 271 -10.59 -21.17 -2.30
N GLU A 272 -10.21 -20.28 -3.21
CA GLU A 272 -9.08 -20.45 -4.12
C GLU A 272 -8.24 -19.17 -4.16
N PHE A 273 -6.94 -19.31 -4.18
CA PHE A 273 -5.98 -18.24 -4.42
C PHE A 273 -4.93 -18.71 -5.43
N LYS A 274 -4.70 -17.94 -6.47
CA LYS A 274 -3.65 -18.20 -7.47
C LYS A 274 -2.42 -17.39 -7.12
N LEU A 275 -1.41 -18.04 -6.57
CA LEU A 275 -0.12 -17.44 -6.29
C LEU A 275 0.64 -17.22 -7.61
N TYR A 276 1.17 -16.02 -7.80
CA TYR A 276 2.05 -15.68 -8.91
C TYR A 276 3.50 -15.59 -8.44
N GLU A 277 4.38 -16.27 -9.14
CA GLU A 277 5.83 -16.20 -8.96
C GLU A 277 6.54 -16.12 -10.32
N ASP A 278 7.68 -15.46 -10.37
CA ASP A 278 8.58 -15.40 -11.53
C ASP A 278 10.03 -15.11 -11.08
N ASN A 279 10.96 -14.94 -12.02
CA ASN A 279 12.36 -14.64 -11.72
C ASN A 279 12.60 -13.21 -11.18
N GLY A 280 11.57 -12.38 -11.04
CA GLY A 280 11.64 -11.05 -10.44
C GLY A 280 12.17 -9.94 -11.35
N ASN A 281 13.21 -10.17 -12.11
CA ASN A 281 13.94 -9.13 -12.85
C ASN A 281 13.90 -9.24 -14.36
N ASP A 282 13.68 -10.43 -14.93
CA ASP A 282 13.68 -10.62 -16.38
C ASP A 282 12.40 -10.10 -17.04
N LYS A 283 12.36 -10.16 -18.37
CA LYS A 283 11.23 -9.74 -19.18
C LYS A 283 10.27 -10.88 -19.55
N ASN A 284 10.49 -12.07 -19.01
CA ASN A 284 9.73 -13.28 -19.37
C ASN A 284 8.34 -13.30 -18.72
N TYR A 285 8.07 -12.40 -17.79
CA TYR A 285 6.78 -12.30 -17.09
C TYR A 285 5.55 -12.24 -18.02
N ALA A 286 5.74 -11.87 -19.29
CA ALA A 286 4.65 -11.81 -20.27
C ALA A 286 4.38 -13.14 -20.99
N SER A 287 5.32 -14.11 -20.94
CA SER A 287 5.28 -15.37 -21.69
C SER A 287 5.50 -16.62 -20.84
N GLU A 288 6.09 -16.49 -19.66
CA GLU A 288 6.45 -17.60 -18.76
C GLU A 288 5.93 -17.29 -17.36
N TYR A 289 4.92 -18.04 -16.90
CA TYR A 289 4.37 -18.00 -15.53
C TYR A 289 3.59 -19.26 -15.21
#